data_02c32e73c29c38452f2ac05432f36cd2
#
_entry.id   02c32e73c29c38452f2ac05432f36cd2
#
_cell.length_a   1.000
_cell.length_b   1.000
_cell.length_c   1.000
_cell.angle_alpha   90.00
_cell.angle_beta   90.00
_cell.angle_gamma   90.00
#
_symmetry.space_group_name_H-M   'P 1'
#
loop_
_entity.id
_entity.type
_entity.pdbx_description
1 polymer ?
#
loop_
_entity_poly.entity_id
_entity_poly.type
_entity_poly.pdbx_seq_one_letter_code
_entity_poly.pdbx_strand_id
1 'polypeptide(L)'
;MKHKNKKLRNLKALMYFLRNDKKAKYNRVLPLNEYIGDRWEKSKYLKWGEGSNCYDNVYIFGDVKVGENTFVGPFCILDGGGGLEIGKFCSIAAGVQIYTHHSVKWANSGGKESLQYAPVVIEDYCYIGPNAVISMGVTIGKGAIVGACSFVNKDVPPFTKVAGCPAKTISTNTGGNMKDINPLVRGGGGLLNRLNLLQKLTY
;
A
#
# COMPACT_ATOMS: atom_id res chain seq x y z
N MET A 1 -37.16 22.07 -6.55
CA MET A 1 -36.73 20.90 -7.36
C MET A 1 -35.83 21.23 -8.54
N LYS A 2 -36.08 22.24 -9.37
CA LYS A 2 -35.27 22.59 -10.58
C LYS A 2 -33.77 22.87 -10.29
N HIS A 3 -33.43 23.56 -9.20
CA HIS A 3 -32.05 23.88 -8.83
C HIS A 3 -31.23 22.63 -8.41
N LYS A 4 -31.87 21.68 -7.73
CA LYS A 4 -31.21 20.40 -7.32
C LYS A 4 -30.81 19.56 -8.54
N ASN A 5 -31.66 19.56 -9.58
CA ASN A 5 -31.39 18.85 -10.82
C ASN A 5 -30.24 19.49 -11.64
N LYS A 6 -30.08 20.82 -11.60
CA LYS A 6 -28.96 21.52 -12.29
C LYS A 6 -27.61 21.15 -11.65
N LYS A 7 -27.51 21.19 -10.31
CA LYS A 7 -26.28 20.83 -9.58
C LYS A 7 -25.88 19.38 -9.83
N LEU A 8 -26.84 18.46 -9.77
CA LEU A 8 -26.58 17.04 -10.04
C LEU A 8 -26.13 16.80 -11.49
N ARG A 9 -26.72 17.50 -12.46
CA ARG A 9 -26.32 17.42 -13.88
C ARG A 9 -24.88 17.91 -14.07
N ASN A 10 -24.51 19.04 -13.45
CA ASN A 10 -23.15 19.56 -13.51
C ASN A 10 -22.14 18.62 -12.88
N LEU A 11 -22.48 18.03 -11.73
CA LEU A 11 -21.63 17.02 -11.08
C LEU A 11 -21.41 15.80 -11.96
N LYS A 12 -22.47 15.28 -12.57
CA LYS A 12 -22.37 14.16 -13.52
C LYS A 12 -21.51 14.51 -14.73
N ALA A 13 -21.66 15.70 -15.29
CA ALA A 13 -20.84 16.16 -16.41
C ALA A 13 -19.35 16.22 -16.04
N LEU A 14 -19.04 16.78 -14.87
CA LEU A 14 -17.67 16.80 -14.34
C LEU A 14 -17.11 15.38 -14.15
N MET A 15 -17.90 14.48 -13.56
CA MET A 15 -17.49 13.08 -13.41
C MET A 15 -17.16 12.40 -14.75
N TYR A 16 -17.97 12.63 -15.77
CA TYR A 16 -17.72 12.09 -17.12
C TYR A 16 -16.43 12.67 -17.71
N PHE A 17 -16.24 13.97 -17.59
CA PHE A 17 -15.01 14.63 -18.04
C PHE A 17 -13.77 14.04 -17.38
N LEU A 18 -13.72 13.99 -16.04
CA LEU A 18 -12.59 13.45 -15.28
C LEU A 18 -12.33 11.96 -15.59
N ARG A 19 -13.40 11.18 -15.74
CA ARG A 19 -13.29 9.75 -16.12
C ARG A 19 -12.67 9.57 -17.50
N ASN A 20 -13.14 10.35 -18.47
CA ASN A 20 -12.63 10.29 -19.84
C ASN A 20 -11.17 10.74 -19.92
N ASP A 21 -10.80 11.81 -19.19
CA ASP A 21 -9.41 12.26 -19.11
C ASP A 21 -8.48 11.18 -18.51
N LYS A 22 -8.87 10.59 -17.37
CA LYS A 22 -8.10 9.52 -16.74
C LYS A 22 -8.03 8.26 -17.63
N LYS A 23 -9.13 7.93 -18.33
CA LYS A 23 -9.16 6.81 -19.28
C LYS A 23 -8.25 7.06 -20.48
N ALA A 24 -8.27 8.26 -21.04
CA ALA A 24 -7.42 8.62 -22.18
C ALA A 24 -5.93 8.63 -21.81
N LYS A 25 -5.57 9.25 -20.66
CA LYS A 25 -4.17 9.39 -20.23
C LYS A 25 -3.54 8.09 -19.72
N TYR A 26 -4.30 7.29 -18.97
CA TYR A 26 -3.75 6.17 -18.19
C TYR A 26 -4.42 4.83 -18.45
N ASN A 27 -5.43 4.79 -19.32
CA ASN A 27 -6.28 3.62 -19.57
C ASN A 27 -6.89 3.03 -18.27
N ARG A 28 -7.33 3.91 -17.35
CA ARG A 28 -7.88 3.52 -16.04
C ARG A 28 -9.30 4.06 -15.85
N VAL A 29 -10.14 3.23 -15.23
CA VAL A 29 -11.46 3.61 -14.71
C VAL A 29 -11.46 3.31 -13.23
N LEU A 30 -11.65 4.33 -12.41
CA LEU A 30 -11.44 4.31 -10.96
C LEU A 30 -12.69 4.84 -10.23
N PRO A 31 -12.80 4.67 -8.91
CA PRO A 31 -13.80 5.37 -8.09
C PRO A 31 -13.65 6.90 -8.18
N LEU A 32 -14.72 7.63 -7.82
CA LEU A 32 -14.81 9.08 -8.00
C LEU A 32 -13.67 9.86 -7.33
N ASN A 33 -13.35 9.51 -6.10
CA ASN A 33 -12.29 10.15 -5.32
C ASN A 33 -10.91 10.10 -6.02
N GLU A 34 -10.63 9.02 -6.74
CA GLU A 34 -9.38 8.85 -7.51
C GLU A 34 -9.31 9.69 -8.79
N TYR A 35 -10.38 10.41 -9.13
CA TYR A 35 -10.39 11.38 -10.23
C TYR A 35 -10.11 12.80 -9.77
N ILE A 36 -10.37 13.12 -8.49
CA ILE A 36 -10.24 14.47 -7.94
C ILE A 36 -8.79 14.74 -7.51
N GLY A 37 -8.18 13.80 -6.80
CA GLY A 37 -6.77 13.84 -6.42
C GLY A 37 -5.93 12.81 -7.14
N ASP A 38 -4.65 12.79 -6.87
CA ASP A 38 -3.79 11.70 -7.29
C ASP A 38 -3.04 11.06 -6.11
N ARG A 39 -2.47 9.90 -6.37
CA ARG A 39 -1.83 9.07 -5.34
C ARG A 39 -0.62 9.72 -4.69
N TRP A 40 0.09 10.57 -5.43
CA TRP A 40 1.27 11.29 -4.94
C TRP A 40 0.88 12.46 -4.06
N GLU A 41 -0.23 13.14 -4.33
CA GLU A 41 -0.76 14.23 -3.50
C GLU A 41 -1.05 13.75 -2.08
N LYS A 42 -1.73 12.59 -1.94
CA LYS A 42 -2.03 12.01 -0.64
C LYS A 42 -0.77 11.64 0.15
N SER A 43 0.20 10.98 -0.47
CA SER A 43 1.46 10.63 0.21
C SER A 43 2.29 11.87 0.58
N LYS A 44 2.28 12.90 -0.25
CA LYS A 44 2.91 14.19 0.07
C LYS A 44 2.23 14.88 1.26
N TYR A 45 0.89 14.87 1.30
CA TYR A 45 0.13 15.39 2.45
C TYR A 45 0.47 14.66 3.75
N LEU A 46 0.68 13.33 3.68
CA LEU A 46 1.10 12.48 4.78
C LEU A 46 2.59 12.61 5.13
N LYS A 47 3.35 13.42 4.41
CA LYS A 47 4.80 13.60 4.56
C LYS A 47 5.60 12.30 4.44
N TRP A 48 5.14 11.39 3.61
CA TRP A 48 5.86 10.17 3.29
C TRP A 48 7.07 10.46 2.40
N GLY A 49 7.99 9.52 2.30
CA GLY A 49 9.21 9.67 1.51
C GLY A 49 8.94 10.01 0.04
N GLU A 50 9.86 10.69 -0.60
CA GLU A 50 9.74 11.15 -1.98
C GLU A 50 9.46 9.98 -2.94
N GLY A 51 8.64 10.20 -3.95
CA GLY A 51 8.24 9.19 -4.93
C GLY A 51 7.24 8.16 -4.44
N SER A 52 6.91 8.16 -3.14
CA SER A 52 5.90 7.25 -2.59
C SER A 52 4.50 7.67 -2.99
N ASN A 53 3.60 6.70 -3.05
CA ASN A 53 2.24 6.97 -3.44
C ASN A 53 1.26 5.95 -2.84
N CYS A 54 0.04 6.39 -2.52
CA CYS A 54 -1.04 5.52 -2.07
C CYS A 54 -2.39 5.93 -2.66
N TYR A 55 -3.25 4.96 -2.86
CA TYR A 55 -4.62 5.21 -3.30
C TYR A 55 -5.42 5.95 -2.24
N ASP A 56 -6.42 6.74 -2.66
CA ASP A 56 -7.26 7.54 -1.77
C ASP A 56 -8.12 6.67 -0.84
N ASN A 57 -8.52 5.49 -1.29
CA ASN A 57 -9.28 4.51 -0.53
C ASN A 57 -8.45 3.62 0.43
N VAL A 58 -7.25 4.07 0.80
CA VAL A 58 -6.45 3.49 1.89
C VAL A 58 -6.85 4.12 3.20
N TYR A 59 -7.17 3.31 4.21
CA TYR A 59 -7.41 3.75 5.57
C TYR A 59 -6.08 3.83 6.34
N ILE A 60 -5.85 4.98 6.99
CA ILE A 60 -4.63 5.27 7.73
C ILE A 60 -5.04 5.79 9.11
N PHE A 61 -4.59 5.11 10.15
CA PHE A 61 -4.87 5.45 11.55
C PHE A 61 -3.56 5.66 12.30
N GLY A 62 -3.48 6.70 13.13
CA GLY A 62 -2.30 6.96 13.95
C GLY A 62 -1.05 7.36 13.17
N ASP A 63 0.12 7.05 13.74
CA ASP A 63 1.43 7.41 13.17
C ASP A 63 1.93 6.33 12.21
N VAL A 64 1.86 6.62 10.91
CA VAL A 64 2.33 5.73 9.84
C VAL A 64 3.43 6.43 9.06
N LYS A 65 4.66 5.92 9.20
CA LYS A 65 5.83 6.40 8.47
C LYS A 65 6.09 5.50 7.28
N VAL A 66 6.35 6.12 6.12
CA VAL A 66 6.64 5.40 4.87
C VAL A 66 7.87 6.03 4.21
N GLY A 67 8.81 5.20 3.85
CA GLY A 67 10.05 5.58 3.16
C GLY A 67 9.82 5.92 1.69
N GLU A 68 10.90 6.30 1.02
CA GLU A 68 10.92 6.75 -0.38
C GLU A 68 10.48 5.64 -1.35
N ASN A 69 9.89 6.05 -2.47
CA ASN A 69 9.54 5.17 -3.60
C ASN A 69 8.70 3.94 -3.20
N THR A 70 7.92 4.04 -2.13
CA THR A 70 7.05 2.97 -1.65
C THR A 70 5.63 3.14 -2.19
N PHE A 71 5.06 2.05 -2.68
CA PHE A 71 3.72 1.97 -3.22
C PHE A 71 2.75 1.32 -2.23
N VAL A 72 1.61 1.95 -1.99
CA VAL A 72 0.49 1.38 -1.22
C VAL A 72 -0.73 1.26 -2.11
N GLY A 73 -1.15 0.02 -2.33
CA GLY A 73 -2.29 -0.35 -3.16
C GLY A 73 -3.65 0.06 -2.59
N PRO A 74 -4.73 -0.07 -3.38
CA PRO A 74 -6.07 0.28 -2.93
C PRO A 74 -6.58 -0.66 -1.84
N PHE A 75 -7.53 -0.16 -1.03
CA PHE A 75 -8.22 -0.90 0.04
C PHE A 75 -7.31 -1.42 1.17
N CYS A 76 -6.12 -0.86 1.31
CA CYS A 76 -5.26 -1.19 2.44
C CYS A 76 -5.76 -0.55 3.74
N ILE A 77 -5.46 -1.20 4.86
CA ILE A 77 -5.63 -0.67 6.21
C ILE A 77 -4.23 -0.59 6.83
N LEU A 78 -3.79 0.61 7.17
CA LEU A 78 -2.53 0.89 7.83
C LEU A 78 -2.82 1.45 9.22
N ASP A 79 -2.69 0.61 10.23
CA ASP A 79 -2.89 1.01 11.62
C ASP A 79 -1.54 1.37 12.25
N GLY A 80 -1.35 2.64 12.52
CA GLY A 80 -0.21 3.19 13.24
C GLY A 80 -0.48 3.52 14.70
N GLY A 81 -1.57 3.03 15.29
CA GLY A 81 -1.90 3.28 16.69
C GLY A 81 -0.82 2.83 17.67
N GLY A 82 -0.11 1.74 17.38
CA GLY A 82 1.07 1.26 18.11
C GLY A 82 2.41 1.59 17.44
N GLY A 83 2.37 2.36 16.33
CA GLY A 83 3.53 2.69 15.49
C GLY A 83 3.67 1.74 14.30
N LEU A 84 3.68 2.31 13.09
CA LEU A 84 3.92 1.58 11.85
C LEU A 84 5.00 2.27 11.02
N GLU A 85 6.07 1.52 10.75
CA GLU A 85 7.15 1.98 9.87
C GLU A 85 7.27 1.07 8.65
N ILE A 86 7.23 1.66 7.46
CA ILE A 86 7.43 0.97 6.18
C ILE A 86 8.63 1.62 5.49
N GLY A 87 9.61 0.83 5.16
CA GLY A 87 10.84 1.25 4.52
C GLY A 87 10.65 1.74 3.09
N LYS A 88 11.76 1.97 2.41
CA LYS A 88 11.80 2.45 1.03
C LYS A 88 11.70 1.31 0.01
N PHE A 89 11.22 1.66 -1.19
CA PHE A 89 11.07 0.72 -2.31
C PHE A 89 10.21 -0.51 -1.95
N CYS A 90 9.26 -0.36 -1.03
CA CYS A 90 8.30 -1.40 -0.70
C CYS A 90 7.10 -1.38 -1.64
N SER A 91 6.48 -2.53 -1.80
CA SER A 91 5.22 -2.67 -2.53
C SER A 91 4.19 -3.34 -1.63
N ILE A 92 3.25 -2.56 -1.14
CA ILE A 92 2.10 -3.00 -0.35
C ILE A 92 0.94 -3.17 -1.33
N ALA A 93 0.58 -4.41 -1.62
CA ALA A 93 -0.44 -4.71 -2.62
C ALA A 93 -1.87 -4.40 -2.12
N ALA A 94 -2.85 -4.51 -3.01
CA ALA A 94 -4.24 -4.21 -2.70
C ALA A 94 -4.79 -5.04 -1.52
N GLY A 95 -5.58 -4.40 -0.65
CA GLY A 95 -6.28 -5.07 0.44
C GLY A 95 -5.40 -5.55 1.59
N VAL A 96 -4.12 -5.18 1.62
CA VAL A 96 -3.22 -5.50 2.75
C VAL A 96 -3.72 -4.80 4.01
N GLN A 97 -3.71 -5.52 5.11
CA GLN A 97 -4.10 -5.03 6.42
C GLN A 97 -2.94 -5.17 7.39
N ILE A 98 -2.51 -4.07 7.99
CA ILE A 98 -1.43 -4.03 8.97
C ILE A 98 -1.99 -3.47 10.26
N TYR A 99 -1.94 -4.27 11.32
CA TYR A 99 -2.47 -3.92 12.62
C TYR A 99 -1.35 -3.80 13.65
N THR A 100 -1.35 -2.70 14.41
CA THR A 100 -0.42 -2.45 15.52
C THR A 100 -1.10 -2.54 16.88
N HIS A 101 -2.36 -2.95 16.92
CA HIS A 101 -3.11 -3.18 18.16
C HIS A 101 -4.16 -4.28 17.99
N HIS A 102 -4.66 -4.79 19.11
CA HIS A 102 -5.87 -5.59 19.19
C HIS A 102 -6.63 -5.38 20.50
N SER A 103 -7.90 -5.77 20.49
CA SER A 103 -8.85 -5.56 21.61
C SER A 103 -9.22 -6.84 22.35
N VAL A 104 -8.46 -7.93 22.20
CA VAL A 104 -8.84 -9.26 22.73
C VAL A 104 -9.06 -9.22 24.26
N LYS A 105 -8.09 -8.67 25.00
CA LYS A 105 -8.22 -8.60 26.47
C LYS A 105 -9.35 -7.67 26.89
N TRP A 106 -9.49 -6.54 26.20
CA TRP A 106 -10.61 -5.62 26.44
C TRP A 106 -11.97 -6.32 26.26
N ALA A 107 -12.13 -7.03 25.17
CA ALA A 107 -13.38 -7.76 24.90
C ALA A 107 -13.65 -8.87 25.92
N ASN A 108 -12.64 -9.70 26.20
CA ASN A 108 -12.76 -10.84 27.12
C ASN A 108 -12.99 -10.41 28.59
N SER A 109 -12.55 -9.21 28.97
CA SER A 109 -12.77 -8.66 30.31
C SER A 109 -14.04 -7.84 30.46
N GLY A 110 -14.85 -7.73 29.40
CA GLY A 110 -16.01 -6.86 29.39
C GLY A 110 -15.65 -5.38 29.50
N GLY A 111 -14.56 -4.96 28.84
CA GLY A 111 -14.08 -3.57 28.80
C GLY A 111 -13.22 -3.14 29.97
N LYS A 112 -12.82 -4.06 30.85
CA LYS A 112 -12.02 -3.73 32.06
C LYS A 112 -10.53 -3.62 31.77
N GLU A 113 -10.01 -4.39 30.84
CA GLU A 113 -8.61 -4.33 30.41
C GLU A 113 -8.42 -3.39 29.23
N SER A 114 -7.21 -2.83 29.11
CA SER A 114 -6.86 -1.94 27.99
C SER A 114 -6.61 -2.71 26.69
N LEU A 115 -6.62 -1.98 25.58
CA LEU A 115 -6.13 -2.46 24.29
C LEU A 115 -4.62 -2.77 24.38
N GLN A 116 -4.19 -3.75 23.59
CA GLN A 116 -2.76 -4.09 23.50
C GLN A 116 -2.18 -3.51 22.21
N TYR A 117 -1.00 -2.90 22.33
CA TYR A 117 -0.28 -2.26 21.23
C TYR A 117 1.12 -2.84 21.10
N ALA A 118 1.58 -3.02 19.87
CA ALA A 118 2.97 -3.29 19.55
C ALA A 118 3.28 -2.81 18.14
N PRO A 119 4.44 -2.18 17.91
CA PRO A 119 4.78 -1.62 16.61
C PRO A 119 4.96 -2.71 15.56
N VAL A 120 4.73 -2.33 14.29
CA VAL A 120 5.07 -3.16 13.13
C VAL A 120 6.12 -2.42 12.31
N VAL A 121 7.15 -3.16 11.90
CA VAL A 121 8.22 -2.65 11.04
C VAL A 121 8.26 -3.48 9.76
N ILE A 122 8.19 -2.82 8.62
CA ILE A 122 8.47 -3.42 7.31
C ILE A 122 9.72 -2.74 6.78
N GLU A 123 10.82 -3.48 6.71
CA GLU A 123 12.08 -2.94 6.23
C GLU A 123 12.08 -2.69 4.72
N ASP A 124 13.19 -2.17 4.19
CA ASP A 124 13.32 -1.79 2.78
C ASP A 124 13.10 -2.97 1.81
N TYR A 125 12.62 -2.65 0.60
CA TYR A 125 12.51 -3.56 -0.54
C TYR A 125 11.57 -4.74 -0.35
N CYS A 126 10.62 -4.65 0.59
CA CYS A 126 9.66 -5.71 0.85
C CYS A 126 8.50 -5.71 -0.15
N TYR A 127 8.00 -6.90 -0.44
CA TYR A 127 6.73 -7.09 -1.15
C TYR A 127 5.71 -7.74 -0.23
N ILE A 128 4.57 -7.09 -0.04
CA ILE A 128 3.44 -7.63 0.73
C ILE A 128 2.30 -7.92 -0.26
N GLY A 129 2.02 -9.20 -0.44
CA GLY A 129 1.04 -9.69 -1.40
C GLY A 129 -0.40 -9.29 -1.08
N PRO A 130 -1.31 -9.27 -2.08
CA PRO A 130 -2.70 -8.85 -1.91
C PRO A 130 -3.40 -9.59 -0.78
N ASN A 131 -4.22 -8.85 -0.01
CA ASN A 131 -5.02 -9.37 1.10
C ASN A 131 -4.21 -10.09 2.20
N ALA A 132 -2.91 -9.83 2.30
CA ALA A 132 -2.15 -10.29 3.45
C ALA A 132 -2.50 -9.49 4.70
N VAL A 133 -2.48 -10.14 5.85
CA VAL A 133 -2.70 -9.54 7.17
C VAL A 133 -1.42 -9.65 7.99
N ILE A 134 -0.92 -8.52 8.48
CA ILE A 134 0.25 -8.44 9.36
C ILE A 134 -0.23 -8.10 10.75
N SER A 135 0.12 -8.95 11.72
CA SER A 135 -0.25 -8.78 13.13
C SER A 135 0.69 -7.80 13.84
N MET A 136 0.21 -7.21 14.91
CA MET A 136 1.01 -6.35 15.77
C MET A 136 2.30 -7.02 16.25
N GLY A 137 3.34 -6.22 16.45
CA GLY A 137 4.63 -6.67 16.98
C GLY A 137 5.53 -7.38 15.97
N VAL A 138 5.15 -7.45 14.68
CA VAL A 138 5.88 -8.18 13.65
C VAL A 138 6.89 -7.27 12.95
N THR A 139 8.10 -7.79 12.74
CA THR A 139 9.12 -7.22 11.86
C THR A 139 9.22 -8.04 10.57
N ILE A 140 9.04 -7.37 9.43
CA ILE A 140 9.29 -7.94 8.10
C ILE A 140 10.66 -7.47 7.63
N GLY A 141 11.63 -8.39 7.63
CA GLY A 141 13.02 -8.09 7.30
C GLY A 141 13.23 -7.70 5.84
N LYS A 142 14.28 -6.95 5.60
CA LYS A 142 14.66 -6.37 4.31
C LYS A 142 14.56 -7.37 3.14
N GLY A 143 13.91 -6.95 2.06
CA GLY A 143 13.78 -7.77 0.85
C GLY A 143 12.89 -9.01 1.03
N ALA A 144 12.15 -9.12 2.12
CA ALA A 144 11.22 -10.23 2.33
C ALA A 144 10.00 -10.14 1.41
N ILE A 145 9.41 -11.28 1.13
CA ILE A 145 8.22 -11.42 0.29
C ILE A 145 7.13 -12.15 1.09
N VAL A 146 6.01 -11.49 1.27
CA VAL A 146 4.79 -12.09 1.85
C VAL A 146 3.84 -12.44 0.72
N GLY A 147 3.43 -13.71 0.64
CA GLY A 147 2.48 -14.20 -0.34
C GLY A 147 1.07 -13.61 -0.14
N ALA A 148 0.26 -13.64 -1.20
CA ALA A 148 -1.14 -13.20 -1.12
C ALA A 148 -1.94 -14.00 -0.07
N CYS A 149 -2.93 -13.37 0.58
CA CYS A 149 -3.82 -13.99 1.57
C CYS A 149 -3.09 -14.64 2.75
N SER A 150 -1.89 -14.16 3.09
CA SER A 150 -1.12 -14.70 4.21
C SER A 150 -1.46 -13.99 5.52
N PHE A 151 -1.44 -14.74 6.62
CA PHE A 151 -1.49 -14.19 7.97
C PHE A 151 -0.12 -14.27 8.63
N VAL A 152 0.54 -13.12 8.77
CA VAL A 152 1.87 -13.01 9.35
C VAL A 152 1.77 -12.60 10.81
N ASN A 153 2.08 -13.51 11.72
CA ASN A 153 2.02 -13.33 13.17
C ASN A 153 3.37 -13.59 13.87
N LYS A 154 4.43 -13.65 13.10
CA LYS A 154 5.82 -13.80 13.57
C LYS A 154 6.74 -13.02 12.64
N ASP A 155 7.89 -12.63 13.15
CA ASP A 155 8.92 -11.96 12.36
C ASP A 155 9.32 -12.79 11.13
N VAL A 156 9.56 -12.08 10.04
CA VAL A 156 10.04 -12.64 8.78
C VAL A 156 11.49 -12.23 8.59
N PRO A 157 12.44 -13.16 8.54
CA PRO A 157 13.84 -12.82 8.33
C PRO A 157 14.07 -12.10 6.98
N PRO A 158 15.14 -11.31 6.86
CA PRO A 158 15.51 -10.69 5.60
C PRO A 158 15.59 -11.70 4.45
N PHE A 159 15.22 -11.27 3.25
CA PHE A 159 15.27 -12.04 2.00
C PHE A 159 14.50 -13.38 2.04
N THR A 160 13.53 -13.49 2.93
CA THR A 160 12.72 -14.70 3.12
C THR A 160 11.37 -14.56 2.44
N LYS A 161 10.91 -15.64 1.82
CA LYS A 161 9.56 -15.73 1.27
C LYS A 161 8.68 -16.53 2.23
N VAL A 162 7.55 -15.94 2.62
CA VAL A 162 6.55 -16.58 3.49
C VAL A 162 5.17 -16.56 2.84
N ALA A 163 4.36 -17.59 3.09
CA ALA A 163 2.95 -17.60 2.71
C ALA A 163 2.13 -18.53 3.59
N GLY A 164 0.80 -18.34 3.54
CA GLY A 164 -0.19 -19.17 4.22
C GLY A 164 -0.80 -18.52 5.46
N CYS A 165 -1.72 -19.23 6.11
CA CYS A 165 -2.43 -18.79 7.31
C CYS A 165 -2.40 -19.89 8.37
N PRO A 166 -1.51 -19.78 9.40
CA PRO A 166 -0.47 -18.78 9.57
C PRO A 166 0.66 -18.90 8.52
N ALA A 167 1.34 -17.79 8.25
CA ALA A 167 2.42 -17.76 7.26
C ALA A 167 3.61 -18.61 7.70
N LYS A 168 4.14 -19.38 6.75
CA LYS A 168 5.33 -20.23 6.93
C LYS A 168 6.35 -19.89 5.85
N THR A 169 7.62 -20.10 6.16
CA THR A 169 8.71 -19.95 5.20
C THR A 169 8.55 -20.93 4.03
N ILE A 170 8.56 -20.38 2.81
CA ILE A 170 8.56 -21.17 1.57
C ILE A 170 10.00 -21.35 1.09
N SER A 171 10.78 -20.28 1.13
CA SER A 171 12.19 -20.29 0.74
C SER A 171 12.93 -19.11 1.38
N THR A 172 14.22 -19.32 1.60
CA THR A 172 15.15 -18.26 2.00
C THR A 172 16.12 -18.01 0.85
N ASN A 173 16.33 -16.74 0.51
CA ASN A 173 17.29 -16.37 -0.52
C ASN A 173 18.59 -15.96 0.18
N THR A 174 19.39 -16.93 0.57
CA THR A 174 20.67 -16.74 1.32
C THR A 174 21.78 -16.11 0.45
N GLY A 175 21.56 -15.96 -0.83
CA GLY A 175 22.53 -15.45 -1.82
C GLY A 175 22.38 -13.99 -2.18
N GLY A 176 21.95 -13.13 -1.27
CA GLY A 176 22.08 -11.65 -1.22
C GLY A 176 22.16 -10.78 -2.49
N ASN A 177 21.89 -11.28 -3.66
CA ASN A 177 21.89 -10.47 -4.87
C ASN A 177 20.48 -9.97 -5.16
N MET A 178 20.20 -8.68 -4.92
CA MET A 178 18.91 -8.03 -5.21
C MET A 178 18.46 -8.21 -6.67
N LYS A 179 19.37 -8.57 -7.58
CA LYS A 179 19.05 -8.85 -8.99
C LYS A 179 18.19 -10.11 -9.15
N ASP A 180 18.29 -11.07 -8.22
CA ASP A 180 17.60 -12.35 -8.30
C ASP A 180 16.22 -12.36 -7.63
N ILE A 181 15.92 -11.31 -6.82
CA ILE A 181 14.67 -11.22 -6.05
C ILE A 181 13.53 -10.64 -6.89
N ASN A 182 13.79 -10.04 -8.06
CA ASN A 182 12.82 -9.16 -8.69
C ASN A 182 12.55 -9.33 -10.19
N PRO A 183 11.90 -10.41 -10.62
CA PRO A 183 11.20 -10.39 -11.91
C PRO A 183 9.90 -9.56 -11.88
N LEU A 184 9.29 -9.31 -10.72
CA LEU A 184 7.98 -8.65 -10.61
C LEU A 184 8.04 -7.12 -10.42
N VAL A 185 9.16 -6.55 -9.95
CA VAL A 185 9.33 -5.08 -9.84
C VAL A 185 9.59 -4.41 -11.19
N ARG A 186 9.88 -5.15 -12.26
CA ARG A 186 9.98 -4.58 -13.62
C ARG A 186 8.67 -3.99 -14.15
N GLY A 187 7.53 -4.21 -13.52
CA GLY A 187 6.22 -3.68 -13.93
C GLY A 187 5.86 -2.29 -13.43
N GLY A 188 6.55 -1.74 -12.42
CA GLY A 188 6.24 -0.42 -11.81
C GLY A 188 6.92 0.78 -12.50
N GLY A 189 7.91 0.56 -13.34
CA GLY A 189 8.70 1.61 -14.01
C GLY A 189 8.14 2.14 -15.34
N GLY A 190 6.87 1.90 -15.64
CA GLY A 190 6.28 2.18 -16.96
C GLY A 190 6.15 3.65 -17.37
N LEU A 191 6.32 4.62 -16.48
CA LEU A 191 6.19 6.04 -16.86
C LEU A 191 7.52 6.68 -17.25
N LEU A 192 8.62 6.38 -16.57
CA LEU A 192 9.94 6.95 -16.91
C LEU A 192 10.47 6.43 -18.25
N ASN A 193 10.21 5.17 -18.60
CA ASN A 193 10.60 4.62 -19.90
C ASN A 193 9.72 5.10 -21.08
N ARG A 194 8.47 5.53 -20.84
CA ARG A 194 7.62 6.11 -21.90
C ARG A 194 7.99 7.56 -22.22
N LEU A 195 8.46 8.33 -21.25
CA LEU A 195 8.93 9.70 -21.50
C LEU A 195 10.22 9.69 -22.34
N ASN A 196 11.11 8.73 -22.14
CA ASN A 196 12.32 8.59 -22.95
C ASN A 196 12.06 8.06 -24.38
N LEU A 197 10.96 7.34 -24.61
CA LEU A 197 10.58 6.91 -25.97
C LEU A 197 9.91 8.04 -26.77
N LEU A 198 9.13 8.91 -26.11
CA LEU A 198 8.46 10.03 -26.78
C LEU A 198 9.47 11.15 -27.16
N GLN A 199 10.58 11.31 -26.42
CA GLN A 199 11.64 12.24 -26.80
C GLN A 199 12.52 11.75 -27.98
N LYS A 200 12.47 10.47 -28.35
CA LYS A 200 13.19 9.92 -29.51
C LYS A 200 12.39 9.89 -30.82
N LEU A 201 11.11 10.30 -30.79
CA LEU A 201 10.25 10.33 -31.96
C LEU A 201 9.94 11.75 -32.46
N THR A 202 10.63 12.75 -31.95
CA THR A 202 10.58 14.14 -32.44
C THR A 202 11.96 14.56 -32.93
N TYR A 203 12.41 13.92 -34.02
CA TYR A 203 13.35 14.43 -35.00
C TYR A 203 13.01 13.79 -36.33
#